data_a2f741b884324a7883765a53dcb36b04
#
_entry.id   a2f741b884324a7883765a53dcb36b04
#
_cell.length_a   1.000
_cell.length_b   1.000
_cell.length_c   1.000
_cell.angle_alpha   90.00
_cell.angle_beta   90.00
_cell.angle_gamma   90.00
#
_symmetry.space_group_name_H-M   'P 1'
#
loop_
_entity.id
_entity.type
_entity.pdbx_description
1 polymer ?
#
loop_
_entity_poly.entity_id
_entity_poly.type
_entity_poly.pdbx_seq_one_letter_code
_entity_poly.pdbx_strand_id
1 'polypeptide(L)'
;MRFVITLDADTRLPRETVRRLIGKLAHPLNRPRLDPQMKRVVEGYGILQPRITPSLPERHEGSLFQRIFSSPSGIDPYASAVSDVYQDLFGEGSYAGKGIYDVDAFEASLERRVPESTLLSHDLFEGVFARAGLVSDVELIEEFPTRYDVATRRHHRWARGDWQLLPWILGLWGGGSAGVP
;
A
#
# COMPACT_ATOMS: atom_id res chain seq x y z
N MET A 1 2.84 13.02 17.16
CA MET A 1 2.27 11.67 16.94
C MET A 1 3.27 10.96 16.05
N ARG A 2 3.67 9.72 16.35
CA ARG A 2 4.75 9.07 15.60
C ARG A 2 4.25 8.15 14.48
N PHE A 3 3.19 7.42 14.72
CA PHE A 3 2.66 6.46 13.77
C PHE A 3 1.21 6.75 13.44
N VAL A 4 0.81 6.53 12.19
CA VAL A 4 -0.56 6.60 11.71
C VAL A 4 -0.93 5.29 11.04
N ILE A 5 -2.14 4.83 11.26
CA ILE A 5 -2.72 3.68 10.55
C ILE A 5 -3.81 4.19 9.62
N THR A 6 -3.70 3.83 8.36
CA THR A 6 -4.70 4.12 7.32
C THR A 6 -5.51 2.87 7.01
N LEU A 7 -6.81 3.04 6.86
CA LEU A 7 -7.76 1.97 6.55
C LEU A 7 -8.84 2.52 5.60
N ASP A 8 -9.31 1.68 4.70
CA ASP A 8 -10.54 1.97 3.95
C ASP A 8 -11.78 1.78 4.84
N ALA A 9 -12.90 2.38 4.45
CA ALA A 9 -14.13 2.33 5.21
C ALA A 9 -14.71 0.89 5.35
N ASP A 10 -14.35 0.00 4.44
CA ASP A 10 -14.74 -1.41 4.39
C ASP A 10 -13.67 -2.37 4.97
N THR A 11 -12.57 -1.83 5.51
CA THR A 11 -11.49 -2.62 6.10
C THR A 11 -11.77 -2.90 7.57
N ARG A 12 -11.71 -4.17 7.94
CA ARG A 12 -11.83 -4.64 9.33
C ARG A 12 -10.46 -4.89 9.92
N LEU A 13 -10.28 -4.40 11.14
CA LEU A 13 -9.05 -4.50 11.90
C LEU A 13 -9.17 -5.62 12.96
N PRO A 14 -8.56 -6.79 12.79
CA PRO A 14 -8.56 -7.84 13.80
C PRO A 14 -7.92 -7.38 15.11
N ARG A 15 -8.22 -8.10 16.20
CA ARG A 15 -7.60 -7.82 17.50
C ARG A 15 -6.08 -7.96 17.41
N GLU A 16 -5.36 -7.18 18.20
CA GLU A 16 -3.89 -7.16 18.29
C GLU A 16 -3.15 -6.67 17.02
N THR A 17 -3.82 -6.46 15.89
CA THR A 17 -3.21 -6.00 14.63
C THR A 17 -2.45 -4.69 14.82
N VAL A 18 -3.08 -3.70 15.46
CA VAL A 18 -2.45 -2.40 15.75
C VAL A 18 -1.16 -2.55 16.54
N ARG A 19 -1.21 -3.34 17.62
CA ARG A 19 -0.06 -3.58 18.48
C ARG A 19 1.08 -4.27 17.72
N ARG A 20 0.75 -5.26 16.88
CA ARG A 20 1.73 -5.97 16.07
C ARG A 20 2.38 -5.05 15.03
N LEU A 21 1.59 -4.23 14.33
CA LEU A 21 2.10 -3.27 13.36
C LEU A 21 3.02 -2.24 14.00
N ILE A 22 2.60 -1.66 15.14
CA ILE A 22 3.44 -0.71 15.89
C ILE A 22 4.74 -1.39 16.33
N GLY A 23 4.67 -2.60 16.89
CA GLY A 23 5.85 -3.34 17.34
C GLY A 23 6.84 -3.61 16.21
N LYS A 24 6.35 -3.93 15.00
CA LYS A 24 7.19 -4.17 13.82
C LYS A 24 7.82 -2.88 13.30
N LEU A 25 7.04 -1.81 13.14
CA LEU A 25 7.56 -0.55 12.62
C LEU A 25 8.52 0.12 13.62
N ALA A 26 8.28 -0.03 14.92
CA ALA A 26 9.16 0.46 15.98
C ALA A 26 10.43 -0.38 16.18
N HIS A 27 10.52 -1.57 15.57
CA HIS A 27 11.68 -2.45 15.74
C HIS A 27 12.96 -1.77 15.22
N PRO A 28 14.09 -1.86 15.94
CA PRO A 28 15.32 -1.17 15.55
C PRO A 28 15.80 -1.44 14.12
N LEU A 29 15.64 -2.66 13.62
CA LEU A 29 16.03 -3.05 12.24
C LEU A 29 15.10 -2.46 11.16
N ASN A 30 13.90 -2.06 11.55
CA ASN A 30 12.92 -1.50 10.61
C ASN A 30 12.86 0.03 10.64
N ARG A 31 13.68 0.67 11.48
CA ARG A 31 13.69 2.14 11.56
C ARG A 31 14.07 2.76 10.23
N PRO A 32 13.27 3.68 9.71
CA PRO A 32 13.55 4.32 8.43
C PRO A 32 14.79 5.20 8.52
N ARG A 33 15.67 5.05 7.52
CA ARG A 33 16.81 5.96 7.30
C ARG A 33 16.61 6.65 5.96
N LEU A 34 16.37 7.96 6.02
CA LEU A 34 16.21 8.79 4.83
C LEU A 34 17.57 9.16 4.24
N ASP A 35 17.70 9.04 2.91
CA ASP A 35 18.77 9.68 2.17
C ASP A 35 18.39 11.14 1.88
N PRO A 36 19.16 12.14 2.38
CA PRO A 36 18.82 13.54 2.19
C PRO A 36 18.90 14.02 0.74
N GLN A 37 19.72 13.38 -0.10
CA GLN A 37 19.91 13.76 -1.51
C GLN A 37 18.78 13.20 -2.36
N MET A 38 18.47 11.93 -2.17
CA MET A 38 17.37 11.26 -2.89
C MET A 38 16.01 11.57 -2.30
N LYS A 39 15.96 12.08 -1.06
CA LYS A 39 14.72 12.23 -0.27
C LYS A 39 13.88 10.96 -0.27
N ARG A 40 14.52 9.82 -0.10
CA ARG A 40 13.93 8.49 -0.09
C ARG A 40 14.42 7.72 1.12
N VAL A 41 13.56 6.88 1.68
CA VAL A 41 13.96 5.90 2.70
C VAL A 41 14.77 4.79 2.01
N VAL A 42 16.04 4.62 2.42
CA VAL A 42 17.00 3.66 1.83
C VAL A 42 17.27 2.45 2.70
N GLU A 43 17.04 2.56 4.01
CA GLU A 43 17.12 1.43 4.95
C GLU A 43 15.92 1.46 5.89
N GLY A 44 15.54 0.30 6.40
CA GLY A 44 14.31 0.16 7.17
C GLY A 44 13.08 0.43 6.30
N TYR A 45 11.98 0.79 6.94
CA TYR A 45 10.70 1.01 6.27
C TYR A 45 9.99 2.22 6.87
N GLY A 46 9.55 3.15 6.03
CA GLY A 46 8.67 4.24 6.43
C GLY A 46 7.20 3.80 6.49
N ILE A 47 6.85 2.75 5.73
CA ILE A 47 5.49 2.19 5.66
C ILE A 47 5.57 0.68 5.86
N LEU A 48 4.60 0.10 6.58
CA LEU A 48 4.35 -1.33 6.58
C LEU A 48 2.96 -1.63 6.07
N GLN A 49 2.90 -2.42 5.00
CA GLN A 49 1.69 -2.92 4.37
C GLN A 49 1.33 -4.29 4.96
N PRO A 50 0.23 -4.45 5.72
CA PRO A 50 -0.25 -5.76 6.12
C PRO A 50 -0.86 -6.51 4.94
N ARG A 51 -0.95 -7.82 5.06
CA ARG A 51 -1.68 -8.67 4.11
C ARG A 51 -3.16 -8.28 4.12
N ILE A 52 -3.75 -8.17 2.95
CA ILE A 52 -5.19 -7.90 2.81
C ILE A 52 -5.89 -9.14 2.29
N THR A 53 -6.84 -9.62 3.08
CA THR A 53 -7.61 -10.83 2.76
C THR A 53 -9.07 -10.45 2.61
N PRO A 54 -9.76 -10.91 1.55
CA PRO A 54 -11.18 -10.65 1.40
C PRO A 54 -11.98 -11.43 2.43
N SER A 55 -13.02 -10.81 2.99
CA SER A 55 -14.02 -11.53 3.74
C SER A 55 -14.79 -12.44 2.78
N LEU A 56 -14.67 -13.74 2.98
CA LEU A 56 -15.43 -14.71 2.19
C LEU A 56 -16.87 -14.75 2.71
N PRO A 57 -17.88 -14.75 1.81
CA PRO A 57 -19.27 -14.94 2.22
C PRO A 57 -19.46 -16.32 2.84
N GLU A 58 -20.21 -16.40 3.93
CA GLU A 58 -20.63 -17.69 4.48
C GLU A 58 -21.51 -18.46 3.47
N ARG A 59 -21.57 -19.80 3.60
CA ARG A 59 -22.16 -20.74 2.60
C ARG A 59 -23.51 -20.32 1.99
N HIS A 60 -24.32 -19.53 2.69
CA HIS A 60 -25.65 -19.10 2.25
C HIS A 60 -25.79 -17.58 2.12
N GLU A 61 -24.74 -16.84 2.43
CA GLU A 61 -24.71 -15.39 2.35
C GLU A 61 -23.88 -14.94 1.14
N GLY A 62 -24.11 -13.72 0.72
CA GLY A 62 -23.40 -13.14 -0.41
C GLY A 62 -24.07 -13.34 -1.76
N SER A 63 -23.72 -12.49 -2.72
CA SER A 63 -24.20 -12.54 -4.09
C SER A 63 -23.58 -13.70 -4.86
N LEU A 64 -24.19 -14.09 -5.97
CA LEU A 64 -23.62 -15.08 -6.89
C LEU A 64 -22.22 -14.65 -7.38
N PHE A 65 -22.04 -13.34 -7.61
CA PHE A 65 -20.77 -12.75 -7.98
C PHE A 65 -19.69 -12.99 -6.90
N GLN A 66 -19.99 -12.70 -5.64
CA GLN A 66 -19.07 -12.96 -4.53
C GLN A 66 -18.71 -14.44 -4.43
N ARG A 67 -19.68 -15.33 -4.53
CA ARG A 67 -19.47 -16.78 -4.43
C ARG A 67 -18.57 -17.37 -5.53
N ILE A 68 -18.57 -16.77 -6.71
CA ILE A 68 -17.78 -17.23 -7.86
C ILE A 68 -16.39 -16.55 -7.88
N PHE A 69 -16.33 -15.26 -7.61
CA PHE A 69 -15.14 -14.45 -7.85
C PHE A 69 -14.34 -14.08 -6.60
N SER A 70 -14.91 -14.21 -5.38
CA SER A 70 -14.11 -14.03 -4.18
C SER A 70 -13.13 -15.19 -4.04
N SER A 71 -11.85 -14.87 -4.00
CA SER A 71 -10.78 -15.84 -3.79
C SER A 71 -9.92 -15.41 -2.59
N PRO A 72 -9.17 -16.32 -1.97
CA PRO A 72 -8.22 -15.97 -0.90
C PRO A 72 -7.15 -14.98 -1.33
N SER A 73 -6.89 -14.84 -2.63
CA SER A 73 -5.93 -13.89 -3.18
C SER A 73 -6.41 -12.44 -3.15
N GLY A 74 -7.69 -12.21 -2.85
CA GLY A 74 -8.26 -10.86 -2.86
C GLY A 74 -8.39 -10.26 -4.25
N ILE A 75 -8.69 -8.96 -4.27
CA ILE A 75 -8.81 -8.17 -5.51
C ILE A 75 -7.49 -7.43 -5.79
N ASP A 76 -6.72 -7.14 -4.76
CA ASP A 76 -5.49 -6.36 -4.85
C ASP A 76 -4.26 -7.28 -4.89
N PRO A 77 -3.61 -7.45 -6.05
CA PRO A 77 -2.42 -8.29 -6.16
C PRO A 77 -1.20 -7.71 -5.41
N TYR A 78 -1.15 -6.40 -5.19
CA TYR A 78 -0.02 -5.74 -4.54
C TYR A 78 0.06 -6.02 -3.04
N ALA A 79 -1.04 -6.40 -2.42
CA ALA A 79 -1.09 -6.76 -1.00
C ALA A 79 -0.90 -8.27 -0.75
N SER A 80 -0.51 -9.03 -1.76
CA SER A 80 -0.39 -10.49 -1.72
C SER A 80 0.88 -11.00 -2.42
N ALA A 81 0.77 -12.06 -3.18
CA ALA A 81 1.88 -12.79 -3.78
C ALA A 81 2.85 -11.95 -4.63
N VAL A 82 2.34 -10.95 -5.35
CA VAL A 82 3.21 -10.07 -6.18
C VAL A 82 4.14 -9.25 -5.29
N SER A 83 3.62 -8.71 -4.20
CA SER A 83 4.42 -7.93 -3.26
C SER A 83 5.42 -8.80 -2.48
N ASP A 84 5.08 -10.05 -2.18
CA ASP A 84 6.02 -11.01 -1.56
C ASP A 84 7.24 -11.24 -2.45
N VAL A 85 7.03 -11.56 -3.72
CA VAL A 85 8.11 -11.79 -4.69
C VAL A 85 8.95 -10.53 -4.89
N TYR A 86 8.32 -9.37 -5.00
CA TYR A 86 9.00 -8.10 -5.15
C TYR A 86 9.86 -7.79 -3.93
N GLN A 87 9.35 -7.99 -2.72
CA GLN A 87 10.09 -7.78 -1.48
C GLN A 87 11.28 -8.73 -1.34
N ASP A 88 11.13 -9.99 -1.74
CA ASP A 88 12.22 -10.97 -1.71
C ASP A 88 13.37 -10.59 -2.67
N LEU A 89 13.04 -10.02 -3.82
CA LEU A 89 14.01 -9.63 -4.83
C LEU A 89 14.68 -8.28 -4.54
N PHE A 90 13.92 -7.30 -4.06
CA PHE A 90 14.35 -5.91 -3.95
C PHE A 90 14.43 -5.38 -2.50
N GLY A 91 14.01 -6.16 -1.51
CA GLY A 91 14.01 -5.78 -0.11
C GLY A 91 12.95 -4.74 0.25
N GLU A 92 11.97 -4.52 -0.62
CA GLU A 92 10.85 -3.60 -0.41
C GLU A 92 9.58 -4.16 -1.04
N GLY A 93 8.42 -3.81 -0.46
CA GLY A 93 7.10 -4.20 -0.94
C GLY A 93 6.36 -3.05 -1.62
N SER A 94 5.11 -3.30 -1.97
CA SER A 94 4.20 -2.30 -2.51
C SER A 94 3.26 -1.78 -1.41
N TYR A 95 2.80 -0.54 -1.53
CA TYR A 95 1.81 0.04 -0.65
C TYR A 95 0.48 0.22 -1.40
N ALA A 96 -0.60 -0.21 -0.77
CA ALA A 96 -1.95 -0.19 -1.33
C ALA A 96 -2.92 0.67 -0.50
N GLY A 97 -2.40 1.69 0.19
CA GLY A 97 -3.18 2.67 0.94
C GLY A 97 -3.63 2.22 2.34
N LYS A 98 -3.37 0.97 2.73
CA LYS A 98 -3.81 0.39 4.00
C LYS A 98 -2.63 -0.14 4.78
N GLY A 99 -2.35 0.44 5.93
CA GLY A 99 -1.21 0.01 6.73
C GLY A 99 -0.83 1.00 7.79
N ILE A 100 0.42 0.94 8.22
CA ILE A 100 0.98 1.85 9.21
C ILE A 100 2.20 2.57 8.62
N TYR A 101 2.34 3.85 8.91
CA TYR A 101 3.53 4.59 8.54
C TYR A 101 4.12 5.43 9.68
N ASP A 102 5.42 5.66 9.62
CA ASP A 102 6.14 6.61 10.46
C ASP A 102 5.96 8.01 9.86
N VAL A 103 5.35 8.92 10.62
CA VAL A 103 4.95 10.25 10.13
C VAL A 103 6.15 11.05 9.65
N ASP A 104 7.23 11.05 10.42
CA ASP A 104 8.41 11.86 10.11
C ASP A 104 9.08 11.38 8.82
N ALA A 105 9.21 10.05 8.64
CA ALA A 105 9.77 9.46 7.44
C ALA A 105 8.86 9.67 6.21
N PHE A 106 7.55 9.55 6.39
CA PHE A 106 6.56 9.74 5.35
C PHE A 106 6.57 11.18 4.83
N GLU A 107 6.46 12.16 5.72
CA GLU A 107 6.50 13.58 5.37
C GLU A 107 7.82 13.96 4.69
N ALA A 108 8.96 13.55 5.27
CA ALA A 108 10.27 13.90 4.73
C ALA A 108 10.55 13.28 3.34
N SER A 109 10.01 12.09 3.07
CA SER A 109 10.18 11.42 1.77
C SER A 109 9.27 11.96 0.67
N LEU A 110 8.11 12.53 1.02
CA LEU A 110 7.09 12.98 0.06
C LEU A 110 7.02 14.50 -0.10
N GLU A 111 7.73 15.24 0.71
CA GLU A 111 7.69 16.71 0.69
C GLU A 111 7.92 17.27 -0.72
N ARG A 112 6.92 18.00 -1.25
CA ARG A 112 6.92 18.65 -2.57
C ARG A 112 7.09 17.73 -3.78
N ARG A 113 6.81 16.43 -3.64
CA ARG A 113 6.92 15.48 -4.77
C ARG A 113 5.64 15.35 -5.56
N VAL A 114 4.51 15.42 -4.89
CA VAL A 114 3.19 15.29 -5.52
C VAL A 114 2.53 16.67 -5.58
N PRO A 115 2.29 17.22 -6.76
CA PRO A 115 1.50 18.43 -6.91
C PRO A 115 0.05 18.16 -6.46
N GLU A 116 -0.57 19.14 -5.82
CA GLU A 116 -1.95 19.02 -5.35
C GLU A 116 -2.90 18.64 -6.50
N SER A 117 -3.84 17.75 -6.23
CA SER A 117 -4.92 17.34 -7.14
C SER A 117 -4.47 16.71 -8.48
N THR A 118 -3.26 16.17 -8.57
CA THR A 118 -2.74 15.59 -9.82
C THR A 118 -2.93 14.07 -9.91
N LEU A 119 -2.97 13.37 -8.79
CA LEU A 119 -3.10 11.91 -8.74
C LEU A 119 -4.40 11.50 -8.07
N LEU A 120 -5.04 10.46 -8.60
CA LEU A 120 -6.24 9.84 -8.00
C LEU A 120 -5.89 8.89 -6.85
N SER A 121 -4.73 8.23 -6.95
CA SER A 121 -4.17 7.36 -5.93
C SER A 121 -2.68 7.64 -5.84
N HIS A 122 -2.18 7.79 -4.63
CA HIS A 122 -0.77 8.07 -4.37
C HIS A 122 -0.03 6.86 -3.80
N ASP A 123 -0.76 5.79 -3.48
CA ASP A 123 -0.30 4.70 -2.64
C ASP A 123 1.00 4.06 -3.15
N LEU A 124 1.05 3.68 -4.42
CA LEU A 124 2.27 3.11 -5.03
C LEU A 124 3.43 4.11 -5.00
N PHE A 125 3.17 5.37 -5.30
CA PHE A 125 4.16 6.43 -5.28
C PHE A 125 4.73 6.65 -3.87
N GLU A 126 3.87 6.72 -2.87
CA GLU A 126 4.23 6.83 -1.46
C GLU A 126 5.08 5.63 -1.03
N GLY A 127 4.68 4.42 -1.43
CA GLY A 127 5.40 3.18 -1.15
C GLY A 127 6.84 3.18 -1.67
N VAL A 128 7.07 3.76 -2.84
CA VAL A 128 8.41 3.87 -3.45
C VAL A 128 9.32 4.78 -2.64
N PHE A 129 8.86 5.96 -2.24
CA PHE A 129 9.72 6.95 -1.58
C PHE A 129 9.83 6.74 -0.06
N ALA A 130 8.74 6.40 0.60
CA ALA A 130 8.76 6.07 2.02
C ALA A 130 9.23 4.64 2.30
N ARG A 131 9.49 3.85 1.27
CA ARG A 131 9.90 2.43 1.31
C ARG A 131 8.92 1.58 2.10
N ALA A 132 8.01 0.96 1.38
CA ALA A 132 7.05 0.04 1.95
C ALA A 132 7.66 -1.35 2.21
N GLY A 133 7.25 -1.98 3.31
CA GLY A 133 7.54 -3.37 3.60
C GLY A 133 6.25 -4.15 3.77
N LEU A 134 6.12 -5.31 3.12
CA LEU A 134 5.00 -6.21 3.31
C LEU A 134 5.16 -6.99 4.63
N VAL A 135 4.09 -7.03 5.41
CA VAL A 135 3.99 -7.77 6.68
C VAL A 135 2.97 -8.88 6.51
N SER A 136 3.40 -10.01 5.95
CA SER A 136 2.54 -11.13 5.57
C SER A 136 1.91 -11.88 6.75
N ASP A 137 2.47 -11.75 7.95
CA ASP A 137 1.95 -12.36 9.19
C ASP A 137 0.96 -11.46 9.94
N VAL A 138 0.68 -10.26 9.44
CA VAL A 138 -0.37 -9.35 9.95
C VAL A 138 -1.42 -9.18 8.87
N GLU A 139 -2.68 -9.45 9.22
CA GLU A 139 -3.78 -9.49 8.28
C GLU A 139 -4.83 -8.41 8.57
N LEU A 140 -5.30 -7.78 7.53
CA LEU A 140 -6.51 -6.96 7.49
C LEU A 140 -7.57 -7.67 6.65
N ILE A 141 -8.83 -7.52 7.02
CA ILE A 141 -9.94 -8.14 6.30
C ILE A 141 -10.71 -7.05 5.56
N GLU A 142 -10.88 -7.20 4.26
CA GLU A 142 -11.61 -6.26 3.41
C GLU A 142 -12.89 -6.89 2.86
N GLU A 143 -13.96 -6.12 2.74
CA GLU A 143 -15.20 -6.62 2.15
C GLU A 143 -15.07 -6.76 0.63
N PHE A 144 -15.34 -7.97 0.13
CA PHE A 144 -15.38 -8.22 -1.31
C PHE A 144 -16.66 -7.58 -1.90
N PRO A 145 -16.57 -6.85 -3.03
CA PRO A 145 -17.73 -6.24 -3.67
C PRO A 145 -18.86 -7.24 -3.94
N THR A 146 -20.09 -6.85 -3.64
CA THR A 146 -21.26 -7.71 -3.86
C THR A 146 -21.69 -7.78 -5.31
N ARG A 147 -21.24 -6.84 -6.16
CA ARG A 147 -21.67 -6.70 -7.55
C ARG A 147 -20.48 -6.48 -8.48
N TYR A 148 -20.58 -7.05 -9.67
CA TYR A 148 -19.58 -6.90 -10.73
C TYR A 148 -19.33 -5.44 -11.14
N ASP A 149 -20.39 -4.64 -11.30
CA ASP A 149 -20.25 -3.24 -11.69
C ASP A 149 -19.49 -2.40 -10.65
N VAL A 150 -19.66 -2.71 -9.37
CA VAL A 150 -18.91 -2.06 -8.28
C VAL A 150 -17.43 -2.46 -8.34
N ALA A 151 -17.14 -3.75 -8.51
CA ALA A 151 -15.77 -4.25 -8.65
C ALA A 151 -15.07 -3.63 -9.86
N THR A 152 -15.75 -3.58 -11.01
CA THR A 152 -15.19 -2.99 -12.24
C THR A 152 -14.88 -1.51 -12.10
N ARG A 153 -15.76 -0.72 -11.47
CA ARG A 153 -15.50 0.72 -11.22
C ARG A 153 -14.30 0.92 -10.29
N ARG A 154 -14.13 0.03 -9.29
CA ARG A 154 -12.98 0.04 -8.38
C ARG A 154 -11.68 -0.22 -9.15
N HIS A 155 -11.62 -1.28 -9.95
CA HIS A 155 -10.47 -1.60 -10.79
C HIS A 155 -10.15 -0.50 -11.79
N HIS A 156 -11.17 0.07 -12.45
CA HIS A 156 -10.98 1.17 -13.38
C HIS A 156 -10.35 2.41 -12.70
N ARG A 157 -10.79 2.73 -11.47
CA ARG A 157 -10.22 3.83 -10.70
C ARG A 157 -8.75 3.57 -10.36
N TRP A 158 -8.42 2.37 -9.93
CA TRP A 158 -7.03 1.98 -9.63
C TRP A 158 -6.15 2.03 -10.86
N ALA A 159 -6.54 1.35 -11.93
CA ALA A 159 -5.79 1.38 -13.19
C ALA A 159 -5.60 2.81 -13.72
N ARG A 160 -6.60 3.66 -13.58
CA ARG A 160 -6.46 5.07 -13.96
C ARG A 160 -5.44 5.81 -13.08
N GLY A 161 -5.43 5.54 -11.77
CA GLY A 161 -4.43 6.09 -10.84
C GLY A 161 -3.01 5.66 -11.22
N ASP A 162 -2.82 4.37 -11.50
CA ASP A 162 -1.52 3.82 -11.90
C ASP A 162 -1.02 4.45 -13.21
N TRP A 163 -1.90 4.60 -14.21
CA TRP A 163 -1.56 5.28 -15.46
C TRP A 163 -1.17 6.75 -15.27
N GLN A 164 -1.66 7.41 -14.25
CA GLN A 164 -1.25 8.79 -13.94
C GLN A 164 0.20 8.88 -13.43
N LEU A 165 0.83 7.77 -13.01
CA LEU A 165 2.23 7.72 -12.61
C LEU A 165 3.20 7.69 -13.81
N LEU A 166 2.71 7.43 -15.01
CA LEU A 166 3.54 7.30 -16.22
C LEU A 166 4.50 8.49 -16.46
N PRO A 167 4.09 9.76 -16.26
CA PRO A 167 5.01 10.90 -16.43
C PRO A 167 6.23 10.84 -15.50
N TRP A 168 6.09 10.31 -14.28
CA TRP A 168 7.23 10.12 -13.38
C TRP A 168 8.14 8.99 -13.84
N ILE A 169 7.56 7.87 -14.29
CA ILE A 169 8.30 6.73 -14.84
C ILE A 169 9.12 7.15 -16.06
N LEU A 170 8.57 8.01 -16.90
CA LEU A 170 9.23 8.53 -18.10
C LEU A 170 10.15 9.75 -17.83
N GLY A 171 10.27 10.18 -16.57
CA GLY A 171 11.08 11.34 -16.20
C GLY A 171 10.55 12.69 -16.74
N LEU A 172 9.29 12.75 -17.16
CA LEU A 172 8.66 13.96 -17.69
C LEU A 172 8.26 14.95 -16.60
N TRP A 173 7.99 14.45 -15.39
CA TRP A 173 7.64 15.22 -14.20
C TRP A 173 8.67 14.90 -13.12
N GLY A 174 9.49 15.86 -12.79
CA GLY A 174 10.59 15.68 -11.84
C GLY A 174 11.83 16.45 -12.25
N GLY A 175 11.67 17.61 -12.86
CA GLY A 175 12.76 18.52 -13.24
C GLY A 175 13.52 19.11 -12.05
N GLY A 176 14.13 18.26 -11.26
CA GLY A 176 15.06 18.54 -10.18
C GLY A 176 15.80 17.26 -9.88
N SER A 177 16.88 17.01 -10.58
CA SER A 177 18.02 16.09 -10.36
C SER A 177 17.83 14.94 -9.31
N ALA A 178 16.82 14.14 -9.42
CA ALA A 178 16.77 12.85 -8.77
C ALA A 178 16.05 11.88 -9.72
N GLY A 179 16.85 11.27 -10.61
CA GLY A 179 16.37 10.18 -11.44
C GLY A 179 15.73 9.11 -10.57
N VAL A 180 14.61 8.57 -11.05
CA VAL A 180 14.08 7.30 -10.56
C VAL A 180 15.18 6.27 -10.81
N PRO A 181 15.58 5.45 -9.83
CA PRO A 181 16.58 4.40 -10.02
C PRO A 181 16.12 3.36 -11.01
#